data_08242a13a9c35e55cd56c601b9ad6d4a
#
_entry.id   08242a13a9c35e55cd56c601b9ad6d4a
#
_cell.length_a   1.000
_cell.length_b   1.000
_cell.length_c   1.000
_cell.angle_alpha   90.00
_cell.angle_beta   90.00
_cell.angle_gamma   90.00
#
_symmetry.space_group_name_H-M   'P 1'
#
loop_
_entity.id
_entity.type
_entity.pdbx_description
1 polymer ?
#
loop_
_entity_poly.entity_id
_entity_poly.type
_entity_poly.pdbx_seq_one_letter_code
_entity_poly.pdbx_strand_id
1 'polypeptide(L)'
;YVAWTLCAAQALAIKVVNPGGINAFKYNQRKLDLDEANAAYGVTPRQILLSLSAAVSELGLPHPLHIHGCNLGVPGNLATTLDTIRALDGLRVHLTHIQFHSYGTEGDHKFSSGAAQIAEAVNAQPDISLDVGQVMFGQTVTESGDTMRQFAGSAYADPKKWVGMDIECDAGCGVVPFRYKNRNFVNALQWAIGLELFLLVDDPWRIFLTTDHPNGAPFTSYPHLIRL
;
A
#
# COMPACT_ATOMS: atom_id res chain seq x y z
N TYR A 1 12.61 9.18 19.30
CA TYR A 1 11.64 9.80 18.38
C TYR A 1 10.32 9.03 18.37
N VAL A 2 10.32 7.71 18.08
CA VAL A 2 9.08 6.89 18.04
C VAL A 2 8.29 6.99 19.34
N ALA A 3 8.94 6.78 20.51
CA ALA A 3 8.29 6.90 21.81
C ALA A 3 7.67 8.29 22.03
N TRP A 4 8.40 9.34 21.68
CA TRP A 4 7.91 10.71 21.81
C TRP A 4 6.68 10.97 20.91
N THR A 5 6.73 10.50 19.65
CA THR A 5 5.62 10.65 18.70
C THR A 5 4.36 9.94 19.21
N LEU A 6 4.48 8.71 19.70
CA LEU A 6 3.37 7.95 20.27
C LEU A 6 2.76 8.65 21.48
N CYS A 7 3.62 9.11 22.43
CA CYS A 7 3.14 9.81 23.61
C CYS A 7 2.48 11.15 23.26
N ALA A 8 3.09 11.94 22.40
CA ALA A 8 2.57 13.27 22.02
C ALA A 8 1.27 13.18 21.23
N ALA A 9 1.15 12.21 20.33
CA ALA A 9 -0.04 11.99 19.51
C ALA A 9 -1.10 11.12 20.18
N GLN A 10 -0.79 10.51 21.34
CA GLN A 10 -1.64 9.48 21.97
C GLN A 10 -2.04 8.37 20.98
N ALA A 11 -1.09 7.99 20.12
CA ALA A 11 -1.30 7.04 19.04
C ALA A 11 -1.18 5.59 19.54
N LEU A 12 -1.85 4.68 18.83
CA LEU A 12 -1.84 3.25 19.16
C LEU A 12 -0.70 2.50 18.49
N ALA A 13 -0.23 2.98 17.35
CA ALA A 13 0.76 2.32 16.51
C ALA A 13 1.56 3.33 15.68
N ILE A 14 2.64 2.88 15.10
CA ILE A 14 3.41 3.62 14.10
C ILE A 14 3.10 3.08 12.71
N LYS A 15 2.81 3.96 11.78
CA LYS A 15 2.74 3.67 10.35
C LYS A 15 3.81 4.44 9.61
N VAL A 16 4.46 3.79 8.67
CA VAL A 16 5.40 4.41 7.73
C VAL A 16 4.86 4.32 6.31
N VAL A 17 4.94 5.42 5.58
CA VAL A 17 4.88 5.43 4.12
C VAL A 17 6.30 5.48 3.61
N ASN A 18 6.76 4.40 2.99
CA ASN A 18 8.13 4.29 2.51
C ASN A 18 8.44 5.39 1.49
N PRO A 19 9.66 5.92 1.41
CA PRO A 19 10.02 7.00 0.46
C PRO A 19 9.69 6.71 -0.99
N GLY A 20 9.77 5.45 -1.41
CA GLY A 20 9.35 5.00 -2.75
C GLY A 20 7.87 4.67 -2.88
N GLY A 21 7.08 4.82 -1.81
CA GLY A 21 5.72 4.29 -1.74
C GLY A 21 4.77 4.94 -2.74
N ILE A 22 4.88 6.22 -2.94
CA ILE A 22 3.96 7.00 -3.77
C ILE A 22 4.62 7.70 -4.96
N ASN A 23 5.93 7.60 -5.11
CA ASN A 23 6.68 8.37 -6.11
C ASN A 23 6.20 8.13 -7.54
N ALA A 24 6.14 6.88 -7.96
CA ALA A 24 5.65 6.53 -9.30
C ALA A 24 4.14 6.76 -9.42
N PHE A 25 3.40 6.54 -8.33
CA PHE A 25 1.96 6.66 -8.32
C PHE A 25 1.47 8.11 -8.34
N LYS A 26 1.93 8.95 -7.40
CA LYS A 26 1.43 10.33 -7.26
C LYS A 26 2.18 11.34 -8.09
N TYR A 27 3.47 11.16 -8.26
CA TYR A 27 4.34 12.18 -8.82
C TYR A 27 4.95 11.81 -10.17
N ASN A 28 4.60 10.64 -10.70
CA ASN A 28 5.17 10.11 -11.95
C ASN A 28 6.71 10.13 -11.96
N GLN A 29 7.29 9.88 -10.80
CA GLN A 29 8.73 9.71 -10.64
C GLN A 29 9.07 8.24 -10.86
N ARG A 30 10.35 7.96 -11.11
CA ARG A 30 10.79 6.59 -11.27
C ARG A 30 10.58 5.77 -10.00
N LYS A 31 10.50 4.47 -10.17
CA LYS A 31 10.49 3.51 -9.07
C LYS A 31 11.68 3.75 -8.13
N LEU A 32 11.49 3.45 -6.87
CA LEU A 32 12.55 3.42 -5.88
C LEU A 32 12.60 2.03 -5.27
N ASP A 33 13.69 1.33 -5.51
CA ASP A 33 13.91 0.00 -4.95
C ASP A 33 14.31 0.06 -3.47
N LEU A 34 14.21 -1.06 -2.79
CA LEU A 34 14.37 -1.14 -1.34
C LEU A 34 15.75 -0.64 -0.85
N ASP A 35 16.78 -0.86 -1.63
CA ASP A 35 18.17 -0.52 -1.30
C ASP A 35 18.67 0.76 -1.99
N GLU A 36 17.78 1.46 -2.63
CA GLU A 36 18.11 2.70 -3.31
C GLU A 36 17.87 3.90 -2.38
N ALA A 37 18.90 4.73 -2.23
CA ALA A 37 18.80 5.91 -1.39
C ALA A 37 17.87 6.97 -1.99
N ASN A 38 16.97 7.51 -1.18
CA ASN A 38 16.17 8.66 -1.55
C ASN A 38 17.07 9.88 -1.78
N ALA A 39 16.95 10.53 -2.94
CA ALA A 39 17.83 11.63 -3.33
C ALA A 39 17.76 12.84 -2.39
N ALA A 40 16.62 13.05 -1.71
CA ALA A 40 16.46 14.20 -0.81
C ALA A 40 17.07 13.97 0.58
N TYR A 41 17.07 12.70 1.05
CA TYR A 41 17.43 12.37 2.43
C TYR A 41 18.64 11.44 2.55
N GLY A 42 19.10 10.84 1.47
CA GLY A 42 20.25 9.93 1.48
C GLY A 42 20.05 8.61 2.22
N VAL A 43 18.81 8.25 2.54
CA VAL A 43 18.45 7.02 3.24
C VAL A 43 17.69 6.06 2.34
N THR A 44 17.89 4.76 2.53
CA THR A 44 17.17 3.74 1.79
C THR A 44 15.86 3.35 2.48
N PRO A 45 14.86 2.87 1.73
CA PRO A 45 13.66 2.26 2.30
C PRO A 45 13.98 1.17 3.34
N ARG A 46 14.93 0.29 3.06
CA ARG A 46 15.39 -0.74 4.00
C ARG A 46 15.87 -0.16 5.33
N GLN A 47 16.72 0.86 5.31
CA GLN A 47 17.22 1.49 6.52
C GLN A 47 16.09 2.04 7.39
N ILE A 48 15.08 2.66 6.77
CA ILE A 48 13.92 3.20 7.47
C ILE A 48 13.12 2.07 8.13
N LEU A 49 12.80 1.03 7.37
CA LEU A 49 12.00 -0.09 7.86
C LEU A 49 12.67 -0.81 9.03
N LEU A 50 13.94 -1.14 8.89
CA LEU A 50 14.70 -1.84 9.95
C LEU A 50 14.84 -0.97 11.21
N SER A 51 15.13 0.33 11.04
CA SER A 51 15.25 1.25 12.18
C SER A 51 13.93 1.42 12.94
N LEU A 52 12.82 1.54 12.23
CA LEU A 52 11.50 1.69 12.86
C LEU A 52 11.02 0.39 13.49
N SER A 53 11.26 -0.76 12.85
CA SER A 53 10.92 -2.07 13.39
C SER A 53 11.73 -2.38 14.67
N ALA A 54 13.02 -2.04 14.68
CA ALA A 54 13.85 -2.16 15.87
C ALA A 54 13.29 -1.28 17.02
N ALA A 55 12.95 -0.02 16.75
CA ALA A 55 12.38 0.86 17.75
C ALA A 55 11.03 0.36 18.29
N VAL A 56 10.16 -0.18 17.44
CA VAL A 56 8.89 -0.79 17.87
C VAL A 56 9.12 -1.98 18.78
N SER A 57 10.10 -2.82 18.45
CA SER A 57 10.48 -3.99 19.26
C SER A 57 11.12 -3.60 20.59
N GLU A 58 12.09 -2.69 20.59
CA GLU A 58 12.78 -2.20 21.78
C GLU A 58 11.84 -1.53 22.80
N LEU A 59 10.86 -0.81 22.30
CA LEU A 59 9.85 -0.15 23.13
C LEU A 59 8.76 -1.12 23.61
N GLY A 60 8.75 -2.36 23.15
CA GLY A 60 7.71 -3.35 23.48
C GLY A 60 6.32 -2.92 23.08
N LEU A 61 6.16 -2.23 21.93
CA LEU A 61 4.86 -1.74 21.50
C LEU A 61 3.91 -2.90 21.19
N PRO A 62 2.64 -2.82 21.59
CA PRO A 62 1.68 -3.90 21.38
C PRO A 62 1.35 -4.13 19.91
N HIS A 63 1.36 -3.07 19.10
CA HIS A 63 1.07 -3.14 17.68
C HIS A 63 2.36 -3.19 16.84
N PRO A 64 2.38 -3.97 15.75
CA PRO A 64 3.52 -4.02 14.83
C PRO A 64 3.71 -2.69 14.11
N LEU A 65 4.88 -2.51 13.47
CA LEU A 65 5.06 -1.43 12.50
C LEU A 65 4.14 -1.67 11.30
N HIS A 66 3.29 -0.69 10.97
CA HIS A 66 2.46 -0.70 9.77
C HIS A 66 3.25 -0.11 8.60
N ILE A 67 3.28 -0.82 7.48
CA ILE A 67 4.13 -0.47 6.34
C ILE A 67 3.30 -0.29 5.08
N HIS A 68 3.30 0.92 4.54
CA HIS A 68 2.97 1.19 3.15
C HIS A 68 4.25 0.98 2.34
N GLY A 69 4.29 -0.04 1.49
CA GLY A 69 5.48 -0.48 0.76
C GLY A 69 5.95 0.51 -0.32
N CYS A 70 7.02 0.15 -1.01
CA CYS A 70 7.48 0.87 -2.18
C CYS A 70 6.62 0.57 -3.41
N ASN A 71 6.68 1.45 -4.40
CA ASN A 71 6.14 1.24 -5.75
C ASN A 71 4.64 0.90 -5.81
N LEU A 72 3.82 1.55 -4.96
CA LEU A 72 2.36 1.39 -4.97
C LEU A 72 1.80 1.50 -6.39
N GLY A 73 0.97 0.55 -6.79
CA GLY A 73 0.23 0.57 -8.05
C GLY A 73 1.07 0.42 -9.32
N VAL A 74 2.35 0.07 -9.19
CA VAL A 74 3.27 -0.06 -10.33
C VAL A 74 3.33 -1.51 -10.80
N PRO A 75 3.20 -1.80 -12.11
CA PRO A 75 3.41 -3.15 -12.64
C PRO A 75 4.78 -3.72 -12.23
N GLY A 76 4.80 -4.97 -11.76
CA GLY A 76 6.02 -5.64 -11.31
C GLY A 76 6.50 -5.22 -9.91
N ASN A 77 5.70 -4.48 -9.14
CA ASN A 77 6.04 -4.15 -7.76
C ASN A 77 6.09 -5.36 -6.83
N LEU A 78 5.58 -6.51 -7.27
CA LEU A 78 5.72 -7.79 -6.60
C LEU A 78 7.17 -8.07 -6.17
N ALA A 79 8.14 -7.81 -7.05
CA ALA A 79 9.56 -8.03 -6.75
C ALA A 79 10.01 -7.21 -5.54
N THR A 80 9.72 -5.91 -5.52
CA THR A 80 10.05 -5.01 -4.40
C THR A 80 9.34 -5.42 -3.11
N THR A 81 8.11 -5.91 -3.21
CA THR A 81 7.35 -6.37 -2.05
C THR A 81 7.94 -7.66 -1.47
N LEU A 82 8.33 -8.62 -2.29
CA LEU A 82 9.02 -9.83 -1.85
C LEU A 82 10.40 -9.51 -1.23
N ASP A 83 11.12 -8.54 -1.77
CA ASP A 83 12.38 -8.06 -1.17
C ASP A 83 12.13 -7.39 0.19
N THR A 84 11.03 -6.66 0.33
CA THR A 84 10.61 -6.07 1.60
C THR A 84 10.30 -7.16 2.63
N ILE A 85 9.53 -8.18 2.27
CA ILE A 85 9.20 -9.31 3.13
C ILE A 85 10.48 -10.01 3.61
N ARG A 86 11.42 -10.30 2.70
CA ARG A 86 12.70 -10.93 3.05
C ARG A 86 13.56 -10.06 3.98
N ALA A 87 13.56 -8.75 3.75
CA ALA A 87 14.33 -7.81 4.59
C ALA A 87 13.80 -7.72 6.03
N LEU A 88 12.53 -8.04 6.24
CA LEU A 88 11.82 -7.96 7.51
C LEU A 88 11.67 -9.33 8.21
N ASP A 89 12.40 -10.34 7.73
CA ASP A 89 12.37 -11.67 8.32
C ASP A 89 12.68 -11.65 9.83
N GLY A 90 11.82 -12.31 10.61
CA GLY A 90 11.90 -12.32 12.08
C GLY A 90 11.45 -11.01 12.75
N LEU A 91 10.95 -10.03 12.02
CA LEU A 91 10.44 -8.78 12.56
C LEU A 91 8.91 -8.74 12.49
N ARG A 92 8.28 -8.35 13.59
CA ARG A 92 6.83 -8.24 13.68
C ARG A 92 6.34 -6.97 12.97
N VAL A 93 5.74 -7.15 11.78
CA VAL A 93 5.27 -6.07 10.93
C VAL A 93 3.88 -6.33 10.35
N HIS A 94 3.23 -5.26 9.92
CA HIS A 94 1.95 -5.30 9.23
C HIS A 94 2.04 -4.60 7.87
N LEU A 95 1.82 -5.34 6.79
CA LEU A 95 1.84 -4.81 5.42
C LEU A 95 0.44 -4.31 5.05
N THR A 96 0.30 -3.01 4.84
CA THR A 96 -1.01 -2.41 4.61
C THR A 96 -1.42 -2.45 3.14
N HIS A 97 -2.74 -2.59 2.88
CA HIS A 97 -3.37 -2.57 1.54
C HIS A 97 -2.53 -3.31 0.49
N ILE A 98 -2.13 -4.52 0.85
CA ILE A 98 -1.10 -5.31 0.13
C ILE A 98 -1.46 -5.58 -1.33
N GLN A 99 -2.74 -5.62 -1.70
CA GLN A 99 -3.16 -5.85 -3.09
C GLN A 99 -2.63 -4.78 -4.05
N PHE A 100 -2.37 -3.55 -3.59
CA PHE A 100 -1.75 -2.51 -4.40
C PHE A 100 -0.24 -2.70 -4.61
N HIS A 101 0.35 -3.66 -3.92
CA HIS A 101 1.77 -4.01 -3.95
C HIS A 101 2.03 -5.43 -4.47
N SER A 102 1.02 -6.09 -5.03
CA SER A 102 1.07 -7.49 -5.44
C SER A 102 0.92 -7.68 -6.95
N TYR A 103 1.52 -6.80 -7.74
CA TYR A 103 1.42 -6.84 -9.19
C TYR A 103 2.63 -7.49 -9.84
N GLY A 104 2.37 -8.55 -10.63
CA GLY A 104 3.31 -9.14 -11.58
C GLY A 104 3.33 -8.40 -12.92
N THR A 105 4.08 -8.96 -13.87
CA THR A 105 4.22 -8.41 -15.24
C THR A 105 3.83 -9.40 -16.32
N GLU A 106 3.16 -10.48 -15.96
CA GLU A 106 2.73 -11.52 -16.89
C GLU A 106 1.49 -11.08 -17.68
N GLY A 107 1.18 -11.88 -18.70
CA GLY A 107 0.02 -11.70 -19.56
C GLY A 107 0.14 -10.54 -20.54
N ASP A 108 -0.89 -10.36 -21.34
CA ASP A 108 -0.91 -9.43 -22.47
C ASP A 108 -0.83 -7.97 -22.03
N HIS A 109 -1.38 -7.66 -20.85
CA HIS A 109 -1.36 -6.31 -20.30
C HIS A 109 -0.08 -5.97 -19.53
N LYS A 110 0.86 -6.91 -19.36
CA LYS A 110 2.05 -6.77 -18.51
C LYS A 110 1.69 -6.32 -17.08
N PHE A 111 0.56 -6.82 -16.61
CA PHE A 111 -0.01 -6.48 -15.31
C PHE A 111 -0.86 -7.65 -14.82
N SER A 112 -0.36 -8.39 -13.85
CA SER A 112 -0.95 -9.65 -13.40
C SER A 112 -1.02 -9.74 -11.88
N SER A 113 -1.70 -10.76 -11.37
CA SER A 113 -1.70 -11.07 -9.94
C SER A 113 -0.37 -11.70 -9.51
N GLY A 114 0.17 -11.19 -8.40
CA GLY A 114 1.27 -11.78 -7.66
C GLY A 114 0.84 -12.35 -6.30
N ALA A 115 -0.47 -12.55 -6.10
CA ALA A 115 -1.01 -12.97 -4.81
C ALA A 115 -0.44 -14.29 -4.32
N ALA A 116 -0.24 -15.25 -5.20
CA ALA A 116 0.31 -16.56 -4.83
C ALA A 116 1.72 -16.44 -4.23
N GLN A 117 2.59 -15.66 -4.86
CA GLN A 117 3.97 -15.47 -4.38
C GLN A 117 4.00 -14.68 -3.06
N ILE A 118 3.11 -13.69 -2.90
CA ILE A 118 2.99 -12.95 -1.63
C ILE A 118 2.48 -13.87 -0.52
N ALA A 119 1.44 -14.65 -0.78
CA ALA A 119 0.91 -15.58 0.20
C ALA A 119 1.96 -16.62 0.64
N GLU A 120 2.70 -17.21 -0.31
CA GLU A 120 3.80 -18.13 -0.01
C GLU A 120 4.85 -17.48 0.90
N ALA A 121 5.28 -16.26 0.57
CA ALA A 121 6.27 -15.54 1.37
C ALA A 121 5.75 -15.21 2.79
N VAL A 122 4.49 -14.81 2.91
CA VAL A 122 3.85 -14.51 4.20
C VAL A 122 3.63 -15.79 5.02
N ASN A 123 3.22 -16.89 4.39
CA ASN A 123 3.04 -18.17 5.08
C ASN A 123 4.37 -18.70 5.67
N ALA A 124 5.48 -18.43 4.99
CA ALA A 124 6.81 -18.79 5.47
C ALA A 124 7.31 -17.92 6.65
N GLN A 125 6.70 -16.77 6.92
CA GLN A 125 7.15 -15.81 7.93
C GLN A 125 6.00 -15.48 8.92
N PRO A 126 5.94 -16.12 10.10
CA PRO A 126 4.79 -16.04 11.02
C PRO A 126 4.61 -14.66 11.65
N ASP A 127 5.64 -13.82 11.65
CA ASP A 127 5.63 -12.48 12.26
C ASP A 127 5.04 -11.39 11.36
N ILE A 128 4.65 -11.74 10.13
CA ILE A 128 4.06 -10.81 9.18
C ILE A 128 2.54 -10.99 9.13
N SER A 129 1.83 -9.90 9.33
CA SER A 129 0.41 -9.77 9.03
C SER A 129 0.17 -8.77 7.90
N LEU A 130 -1.00 -8.84 7.29
CA LEU A 130 -1.33 -7.95 6.18
C LEU A 130 -2.82 -7.57 6.16
N ASP A 131 -3.12 -6.44 5.54
CA ASP A 131 -4.49 -6.11 5.20
C ASP A 131 -4.69 -5.98 3.69
N VAL A 132 -5.90 -6.27 3.28
CA VAL A 132 -6.41 -6.07 1.93
C VAL A 132 -7.33 -4.87 1.97
N GLY A 133 -6.88 -3.75 1.42
CA GLY A 133 -7.65 -2.52 1.32
C GLY A 133 -8.64 -2.58 0.17
N GLN A 134 -9.64 -3.43 0.29
CA GLN A 134 -10.55 -3.78 -0.80
C GLN A 134 -11.32 -2.57 -1.31
N VAL A 135 -11.15 -2.27 -2.59
CA VAL A 135 -11.84 -1.15 -3.22
C VAL A 135 -13.32 -1.45 -3.46
N MET A 136 -14.16 -0.46 -3.24
CA MET A 136 -15.58 -0.54 -3.59
C MET A 136 -15.80 -0.01 -5.00
N PHE A 137 -16.49 -0.79 -5.85
CA PHE A 137 -16.91 -0.25 -7.14
C PHE A 137 -17.97 0.83 -6.93
N GLY A 138 -17.68 2.03 -7.42
CA GLY A 138 -18.50 3.21 -7.21
C GLY A 138 -17.68 4.45 -6.89
N GLN A 139 -18.35 5.46 -6.35
CA GLN A 139 -17.70 6.69 -5.93
C GLN A 139 -16.93 6.49 -4.63
N THR A 140 -15.72 7.01 -4.61
CA THR A 140 -14.90 7.15 -3.42
C THR A 140 -14.10 8.45 -3.47
N VAL A 141 -13.29 8.70 -2.48
CA VAL A 141 -12.40 9.85 -2.41
C VAL A 141 -10.99 9.37 -2.08
N THR A 142 -10.00 10.00 -2.69
CA THR A 142 -8.59 9.73 -2.41
C THR A 142 -7.94 11.01 -1.89
N GLU A 143 -7.31 10.93 -0.73
CA GLU A 143 -6.55 12.06 -0.19
C GLU A 143 -5.22 12.21 -0.91
N SER A 144 -4.80 13.44 -1.16
CA SER A 144 -3.53 13.77 -1.78
C SER A 144 -2.88 14.95 -1.08
N GLY A 145 -1.58 14.84 -0.79
CA GLY A 145 -0.78 15.93 -0.26
C GLY A 145 -0.44 17.00 -1.30
N ASP A 146 -0.55 16.70 -2.58
CA ASP A 146 -0.28 17.61 -3.70
C ASP A 146 -1.16 17.25 -4.90
N THR A 147 -2.39 17.71 -4.87
CA THR A 147 -3.41 17.39 -5.85
C THR A 147 -3.04 17.87 -7.25
N MET A 148 -2.51 19.07 -7.39
CA MET A 148 -2.13 19.63 -8.69
C MET A 148 -0.98 18.87 -9.31
N ARG A 149 0.02 18.50 -8.53
CA ARG A 149 1.15 17.71 -9.00
C ARG A 149 0.73 16.29 -9.40
N GLN A 150 -0.13 15.68 -8.61
CA GLN A 150 -0.73 14.37 -8.94
C GLN A 150 -1.51 14.44 -10.25
N PHE A 151 -2.33 15.46 -10.44
CA PHE A 151 -3.08 15.66 -11.68
C PHE A 151 -2.15 15.88 -12.87
N ALA A 152 -1.19 16.77 -12.77
CA ALA A 152 -0.21 17.04 -13.82
C ALA A 152 0.60 15.78 -14.21
N GLY A 153 0.95 14.94 -13.23
CA GLY A 153 1.68 13.69 -13.44
C GLY A 153 0.82 12.55 -14.01
N SER A 154 -0.50 12.61 -13.88
CA SER A 154 -1.40 11.50 -14.23
C SER A 154 -1.36 11.11 -15.72
N ALA A 155 -1.12 12.08 -16.61
CA ALA A 155 -1.04 11.85 -18.04
C ALA A 155 0.17 10.99 -18.45
N TYR A 156 1.22 10.99 -17.65
CA TYR A 156 2.49 10.30 -17.92
C TYR A 156 2.63 9.00 -17.09
N ALA A 157 1.69 8.72 -16.21
CA ALA A 157 1.76 7.53 -15.37
C ALA A 157 1.59 6.25 -16.19
N ASP A 158 2.39 5.22 -15.87
CA ASP A 158 2.29 3.89 -16.44
C ASP A 158 2.08 2.85 -15.32
N PRO A 159 0.98 2.10 -15.27
CA PRO A 159 -0.21 2.31 -16.12
C PRO A 159 -0.83 3.68 -15.86
N LYS A 160 -1.58 4.19 -16.85
CA LYS A 160 -2.25 5.50 -16.70
C LYS A 160 -3.05 5.53 -15.40
N LYS A 161 -2.77 6.53 -14.62
CA LYS A 161 -3.47 6.72 -13.35
C LYS A 161 -4.92 7.10 -13.58
N TRP A 162 -5.74 6.64 -12.69
CA TRP A 162 -7.16 6.90 -12.62
C TRP A 162 -7.44 8.08 -11.67
N VAL A 163 -6.68 9.14 -11.81
CA VAL A 163 -6.92 10.38 -11.09
C VAL A 163 -8.19 11.02 -11.63
N GLY A 164 -9.12 11.34 -10.77
CA GLY A 164 -10.35 12.03 -11.14
C GLY A 164 -10.07 13.39 -11.78
N MET A 165 -10.95 13.80 -12.68
CA MET A 165 -10.86 15.10 -13.32
C MET A 165 -11.25 16.25 -12.39
N ASP A 166 -12.08 15.97 -11.40
CA ASP A 166 -12.59 16.95 -10.44
C ASP A 166 -11.65 17.02 -9.22
N ILE A 167 -10.69 17.91 -9.30
CA ILE A 167 -9.69 18.14 -8.25
C ILE A 167 -9.96 19.49 -7.62
N GLU A 168 -10.05 19.52 -6.30
CA GLU A 168 -10.05 20.78 -5.57
C GLU A 168 -8.67 21.44 -5.65
N CYS A 169 -8.59 22.50 -6.45
CA CYS A 169 -7.33 23.16 -6.77
C CYS A 169 -6.77 24.04 -5.65
N ASP A 170 -7.56 24.38 -4.66
CA ASP A 170 -7.22 25.44 -3.70
C ASP A 170 -6.54 24.96 -2.41
N ALA A 171 -6.39 23.67 -2.21
CA ALA A 171 -6.12 23.15 -0.87
C ALA A 171 -4.67 22.71 -0.60
N GLY A 172 -3.73 22.78 -1.53
CA GLY A 172 -2.35 22.28 -1.25
C GLY A 172 -2.26 20.83 -0.75
N CYS A 173 -3.30 20.31 -0.14
CA CYS A 173 -3.67 18.93 0.01
C CYS A 173 -5.15 18.80 -0.34
N GLY A 174 -5.52 17.83 -1.16
CA GLY A 174 -6.84 17.75 -1.72
C GLY A 174 -7.48 16.38 -1.57
N VAL A 175 -8.79 16.39 -1.68
CA VAL A 175 -9.61 15.20 -1.80
C VAL A 175 -9.95 15.04 -3.28
N VAL A 176 -9.47 13.96 -3.88
CA VAL A 176 -9.72 13.65 -5.29
C VAL A 176 -10.87 12.66 -5.37
N PRO A 177 -12.02 13.04 -5.94
CA PRO A 177 -13.06 12.08 -6.23
C PRO A 177 -12.55 11.03 -7.22
N PHE A 178 -12.81 9.78 -6.91
CA PHE A 178 -12.43 8.68 -7.79
C PHE A 178 -13.59 7.69 -7.91
N ARG A 179 -13.75 7.11 -9.09
CA ARG A 179 -14.77 6.09 -9.33
C ARG A 179 -14.15 4.78 -9.77
N TYR A 180 -14.12 3.81 -8.88
CA TYR A 180 -13.74 2.45 -9.22
C TYR A 180 -14.79 1.81 -10.12
N LYS A 181 -14.33 1.17 -11.20
CA LYS A 181 -15.19 0.54 -12.21
C LYS A 181 -14.83 -0.93 -12.34
N ASN A 182 -15.81 -1.82 -12.19
CA ASN A 182 -15.62 -3.26 -12.37
C ASN A 182 -15.15 -3.65 -13.78
N ARG A 183 -15.41 -2.81 -14.79
CA ARG A 183 -14.95 -3.01 -16.17
C ARG A 183 -13.51 -2.52 -16.41
N ASN A 184 -12.92 -1.81 -15.45
CA ASN A 184 -11.54 -1.39 -15.54
C ASN A 184 -10.66 -2.57 -15.13
N PHE A 185 -9.75 -2.97 -16.02
CA PHE A 185 -8.89 -4.13 -15.79
C PHE A 185 -8.11 -4.05 -14.47
N VAL A 186 -7.49 -2.90 -14.19
CA VAL A 186 -6.69 -2.69 -12.96
C VAL A 186 -7.56 -2.80 -11.72
N ASN A 187 -8.75 -2.19 -11.71
CA ASN A 187 -9.66 -2.26 -10.57
C ASN A 187 -10.18 -3.68 -10.34
N ALA A 188 -10.49 -4.41 -11.41
CA ALA A 188 -10.91 -5.81 -11.33
C ALA A 188 -9.77 -6.71 -10.83
N LEU A 189 -8.54 -6.47 -11.30
CA LEU A 189 -7.36 -7.19 -10.85
C LEU A 189 -7.09 -6.96 -9.36
N GLN A 190 -7.21 -5.74 -8.87
CA GLN A 190 -7.08 -5.43 -7.44
C GLN A 190 -8.06 -6.25 -6.59
N TRP A 191 -9.29 -6.38 -7.05
CA TRP A 191 -10.29 -7.22 -6.41
C TRP A 191 -9.89 -8.69 -6.39
N ALA A 192 -9.45 -9.22 -7.54
CA ALA A 192 -9.02 -10.61 -7.66
C ALA A 192 -7.84 -10.89 -6.72
N ILE A 193 -6.82 -10.05 -6.72
CA ILE A 193 -5.66 -10.19 -5.81
C ILE A 193 -6.10 -10.24 -4.35
N GLY A 194 -7.00 -9.37 -3.94
CA GLY A 194 -7.51 -9.36 -2.56
C GLY A 194 -8.19 -10.67 -2.18
N LEU A 195 -9.06 -11.19 -3.05
CA LEU A 195 -9.74 -12.47 -2.84
C LEU A 195 -8.74 -13.66 -2.84
N GLU A 196 -7.78 -13.66 -3.77
CA GLU A 196 -6.75 -14.69 -3.81
C GLU A 196 -5.94 -14.73 -2.51
N LEU A 197 -5.55 -13.58 -1.98
CA LEU A 197 -4.81 -13.50 -0.72
C LEU A 197 -5.62 -14.05 0.46
N PHE A 198 -6.91 -13.77 0.55
CA PHE A 198 -7.78 -14.34 1.59
C PHE A 198 -7.89 -15.86 1.51
N LEU A 199 -7.75 -16.43 0.32
CA LEU A 199 -7.82 -17.87 0.09
C LEU A 199 -6.47 -18.58 0.26
N LEU A 200 -5.35 -17.87 0.11
CA LEU A 200 -4.01 -18.44 0.02
C LEU A 200 -3.17 -18.22 1.29
N VAL A 201 -3.52 -17.28 2.14
CA VAL A 201 -2.87 -17.10 3.44
C VAL A 201 -3.43 -18.14 4.41
N ASP A 202 -2.56 -19.01 4.91
CA ASP A 202 -2.92 -20.19 5.72
C ASP A 202 -3.56 -19.82 7.05
N ASP A 203 -3.05 -18.78 7.71
CA ASP A 203 -3.55 -18.32 9.00
C ASP A 203 -4.50 -17.12 8.82
N PRO A 204 -5.82 -17.31 8.98
CA PRO A 204 -6.80 -16.26 8.79
C PRO A 204 -6.68 -15.09 9.80
N TRP A 205 -5.95 -15.29 10.91
CA TRP A 205 -5.69 -14.24 11.88
C TRP A 205 -4.56 -13.28 11.46
N ARG A 206 -3.90 -13.55 10.35
CA ARG A 206 -2.83 -12.71 9.81
C ARG A 206 -3.23 -11.90 8.58
N ILE A 207 -4.48 -12.03 8.12
CA ILE A 207 -5.00 -11.26 7.00
C ILE A 207 -6.31 -10.57 7.37
N PHE A 208 -6.41 -9.28 7.08
CA PHE A 208 -7.54 -8.46 7.49
C PHE A 208 -8.19 -7.77 6.29
N LEU A 209 -9.52 -7.70 6.31
CA LEU A 209 -10.27 -6.90 5.36
C LEU A 209 -10.28 -5.45 5.81
N THR A 210 -9.85 -4.54 4.94
CA THR A 210 -9.95 -3.10 5.14
C THR A 210 -10.53 -2.41 3.91
N THR A 211 -10.74 -1.11 3.98
CA THR A 211 -11.16 -0.29 2.84
C THR A 211 -10.08 0.68 2.41
N ASP A 212 -8.91 0.66 3.08
CA ASP A 212 -7.92 1.74 2.94
C ASP A 212 -8.60 3.11 3.04
N HIS A 213 -9.44 3.26 4.06
CA HIS A 213 -10.27 4.46 4.25
C HIS A 213 -9.42 5.75 4.25
N PRO A 214 -9.80 6.76 3.47
CA PRO A 214 -10.97 6.84 2.58
C PRO A 214 -10.72 6.34 1.14
N ASN A 215 -9.49 5.94 0.80
CA ASN A 215 -9.01 5.76 -0.57
C ASN A 215 -9.76 4.66 -1.34
N GLY A 216 -9.93 3.48 -0.76
CA GLY A 216 -10.64 2.37 -1.40
C GLY A 216 -12.16 2.45 -1.23
N ALA A 217 -12.60 2.89 -0.04
CA ALA A 217 -14.00 3.17 0.29
C ALA A 217 -14.11 3.83 1.68
N PRO A 218 -15.23 4.49 2.01
CA PRO A 218 -15.50 4.89 3.38
C PRO A 218 -15.67 3.66 4.27
N PHE A 219 -15.20 3.72 5.52
CA PHE A 219 -15.29 2.59 6.44
C PHE A 219 -16.74 2.13 6.70
N THR A 220 -17.72 3.01 6.51
CA THR A 220 -19.15 2.68 6.55
C THR A 220 -19.58 1.67 5.49
N SER A 221 -18.73 1.37 4.51
CA SER A 221 -18.96 0.36 3.46
C SER A 221 -18.69 -1.09 3.92
N TYR A 222 -18.12 -1.31 5.10
CA TYR A 222 -17.82 -2.66 5.59
C TYR A 222 -19.00 -3.64 5.54
N PRO A 223 -20.23 -3.28 5.97
CA PRO A 223 -21.35 -4.21 5.89
C PRO A 223 -21.67 -4.63 4.46
N HIS A 224 -21.36 -3.80 3.49
CA HIS A 224 -21.53 -4.12 2.07
C HIS A 224 -20.40 -5.01 1.55
N LEU A 225 -19.15 -4.71 1.90
CA LEU A 225 -17.98 -5.52 1.54
C LEU A 225 -18.08 -6.97 2.03
N ILE A 226 -18.59 -7.16 3.25
CA ILE A 226 -18.74 -8.50 3.85
C ILE A 226 -19.80 -9.34 3.11
N ARG A 227 -20.71 -8.71 2.38
CA ARG A 227 -21.78 -9.39 1.62
C ARG A 227 -21.38 -9.75 0.20
N LEU A 228 -20.32 -9.14 -0.32
CA LEU A 228 -19.82 -9.40 -1.66
C LEU A 228 -18.92 -10.63 -1.70
#